data_d9690c079fcdd0ec85022e99c51248ea
#
_entry.id   d9690c079fcdd0ec85022e99c51248ea
#
_cell.length_a   1.000
_cell.length_b   1.000
_cell.length_c   1.000
_cell.angle_alpha   90.00
_cell.angle_beta   90.00
_cell.angle_gamma   90.00
#
_symmetry.space_group_name_H-M   'P 1'
#
loop_
_entity.id
_entity.type
_entity.pdbx_description
1 polymer ?
#
loop_
_entity_poly.entity_id
_entity_poly.type
_entity_poly.pdbx_seq_one_letter_code
_entity_poly.pdbx_strand_id
1 'polypeptide(L)' 'MEEKILQIAQKLFLTYGFKTVTMDDIATELSISKKTIYNFFPNKNKLVE' A
#
# COMPACT_ATOMS: atom_id res chain seq x y z
N MET A 1 -1.45 8.08 -9.60
CA MET A 1 -1.93 7.47 -8.34
C MET A 1 -1.27 6.13 -8.08
N GLU A 2 -1.16 5.29 -9.08
CA GLU A 2 -0.57 3.96 -8.92
C GLU A 2 0.88 4.02 -8.45
N GLU A 3 1.68 4.86 -9.08
CA GLU A 3 3.07 5.03 -8.67
C GLU A 3 3.19 5.52 -7.24
N LYS A 4 2.30 6.42 -6.86
CA LYS A 4 2.34 6.96 -5.51
C LYS A 4 2.01 5.88 -4.49
N ILE A 5 1.07 5.02 -4.81
CA ILE A 5 0.74 3.88 -3.95
C ILE A 5 1.96 2.99 -3.77
N LEU A 6 2.65 2.69 -4.87
CA LEU A 6 3.85 1.86 -4.80
C LEU A 6 4.96 2.49 -3.98
N GLN A 7 5.17 3.80 -4.15
CA GLN A 7 6.21 4.51 -3.40
C GLN A 7 5.94 4.46 -1.90
N ILE A 8 4.71 4.75 -1.52
CA ILE A 8 4.34 4.76 -0.11
C ILE A 8 4.39 3.34 0.45
N ALA A 9 3.89 2.35 -0.30
CA ALA A 9 3.91 0.96 0.14
C ALA A 9 5.35 0.50 0.41
N GLN A 10 6.27 0.79 -0.51
CA GLN A 10 7.66 0.39 -0.35
C GLN A 10 8.29 1.08 0.86
N LYS A 11 8.00 2.36 1.04
CA LYS A 11 8.51 3.09 2.19
C LYS A 11 8.06 2.46 3.49
N LEU A 12 6.78 2.13 3.59
CA LEU A 12 6.23 1.54 4.80
C LEU A 12 6.80 0.13 5.03
N PHE A 13 6.96 -0.64 3.96
CA PHE A 13 7.53 -1.98 4.07
C PHE A 13 8.96 -1.94 4.59
N LEU A 14 9.73 -0.96 4.15
CA LEU A 14 11.11 -0.80 4.62
C LEU A 14 11.17 -0.28 6.05
N THR A 15 10.22 0.56 6.42
CA THR A 15 10.21 1.16 7.75
C THR A 15 9.68 0.19 8.82
N TYR A 16 8.58 -0.48 8.52
CA TYR A 16 7.87 -1.31 9.50
C TYR A 16 7.95 -2.81 9.21
N GLY A 17 8.34 -3.18 8.01
CA GLY A 17 8.37 -4.58 7.60
C GLY A 17 7.12 -4.96 6.82
N PHE A 18 7.31 -5.85 5.84
CA PHE A 18 6.21 -6.26 4.96
C PHE A 18 5.03 -6.86 5.72
N LYS A 19 5.34 -7.70 6.72
CA LYS A 19 4.29 -8.40 7.45
C LYS A 19 3.49 -7.47 8.36
N THR A 20 4.11 -6.39 8.81
CA THR A 20 3.47 -5.44 9.72
C THR A 20 2.52 -4.51 8.97
N VAL A 21 2.85 -4.16 7.74
CA VAL A 21 2.08 -3.20 6.96
C VAL A 21 0.88 -3.89 6.29
N THR A 22 -0.29 -3.27 6.39
CA THR A 22 -1.50 -3.78 5.76
C THR A 22 -1.96 -2.84 4.67
N MET A 23 -2.90 -3.31 3.85
CA MET A 23 -3.51 -2.46 2.82
C MET A 23 -4.19 -1.24 3.45
N ASP A 24 -4.80 -1.45 4.62
CA ASP A 24 -5.43 -0.35 5.34
C ASP A 24 -4.42 0.71 5.75
N ASP A 25 -3.25 0.28 6.21
CA ASP A 25 -2.19 1.22 6.60
C ASP A 25 -1.78 2.08 5.42
N ILE A 26 -1.62 1.46 4.25
CA ILE A 26 -1.21 2.18 3.05
C ILE A 26 -2.30 3.17 2.62
N ALA A 27 -3.54 2.75 2.65
CA ALA A 27 -4.65 3.62 2.30
C ALA A 27 -4.73 4.82 3.23
N THR A 28 -4.55 4.59 4.53
CA THR A 28 -4.57 5.66 5.52
C THR A 28 -3.44 6.66 5.27
N GLU A 29 -2.26 6.15 4.98
CA GLU A 29 -1.11 7.02 4.72
C GLU A 29 -1.35 7.90 3.50
N LEU A 30 -2.04 7.38 2.50
CA LEU A 30 -2.35 8.11 1.28
C LEU A 30 -3.62 8.95 1.37
N SER A 31 -4.33 8.83 2.48
CA SER A 31 -5.63 9.51 2.69
C SER A 31 -6.66 9.10 1.64
N ILE A 32 -6.65 7.83 1.28
CA ILE A 32 -7.63 7.26 0.35
C ILE A 32 -8.34 6.10 1.02
N SER A 33 -9.46 5.67 0.43
CA SER A 33 -10.20 4.54 0.98
C SER A 33 -9.54 3.22 0.61
N LYS A 34 -9.82 2.18 1.40
CA LYS A 34 -9.36 0.84 1.08
C LYS A 34 -9.88 0.39 -0.28
N LYS A 35 -11.11 0.75 -0.58
CA LYS A 35 -11.70 0.38 -1.87
C LYS A 35 -10.86 0.93 -3.02
N THR A 36 -10.40 2.16 -2.90
CA THR A 36 -9.58 2.77 -3.92
C THR A 36 -8.27 2.01 -4.13
N ILE A 37 -7.61 1.66 -3.02
CA ILE A 37 -6.34 0.95 -3.13
C ILE A 37 -6.54 -0.45 -3.72
N TYR A 38 -7.61 -1.14 -3.37
CA TYR A 38 -7.90 -2.45 -3.93
C TYR A 38 -8.26 -2.40 -5.41
N ASN A 39 -8.74 -1.26 -5.90
CA ASN A 39 -8.99 -1.07 -7.32
C ASN A 39 -7.70 -1.10 -8.13
N PHE A 40 -6.60 -0.62 -7.54
CA PHE A 40 -5.31 -0.61 -8.21
C PHE A 40 -4.50 -1.88 -7.91
N PHE A 41 -4.57 -2.36 -6.69
CA PHE A 41 -3.79 -3.52 -6.24
C PHE A 41 -4.70 -4.46 -5.45
N PRO A 42 -5.09 -5.59 -6.03
CA PRO A 42 -6.06 -6.48 -5.38
C PRO A 42 -5.56 -7.12 -4.09
N ASN A 43 -4.24 -7.18 -3.90
CA ASN A 43 -3.69 -7.71 -2.66
C ASN A 43 -2.32 -7.12 -2.40
N LYS A 44 -1.78 -7.40 -1.20
CA LYS A 44 -0.51 -6.82 -0.78
C LYS A 44 0.67 -7.33 -1.61
N ASN A 45 0.59 -8.55 -2.09
CA ASN A 45 1.67 -9.12 -2.89
C ASN A 45 1.88 -8.34 -4.19
N LYS A 46 0.84 -7.75 -4.72
CA LYS A 46 0.95 -6.95 -5.94
C LYS A 46 1.75 -5.67 -5.73
N LEU A 47 1.89 -5.25 -4.48
CA LEU A 47 2.62 -4.03 -4.16
C LEU A 47 4.14 -4.22 -4.15
N VAL A 48 4.62 -5.45 -4.10
CA VAL A 48 6.05 -5.72 -4.02
C VAL A 48 6.64 -6.19 -5.34
N GLU A 49 5.86 -6.21 -6.39
CA GLU A 49 6.39 -6.60 -7.70
C GLU A 49 7.07 -5.44 -8.44
#